data_ad41a090012f981f1b81b3fba8d8432b
#
_entry.id   ad41a090012f981f1b81b3fba8d8432b
#
_cell.length_a   1.000
_cell.length_b   1.000
_cell.length_c   1.000
_cell.angle_alpha   90.00
_cell.angle_beta   90.00
_cell.angle_gamma   90.00
#
_symmetry.space_group_name_H-M   'P 1'
#
loop_
_entity.id
_entity.type
_entity.pdbx_description
1 polymer ?
#
loop_
_entity_poly.entity_id
_entity_poly.type
_entity_poly.pdbx_seq_one_letter_code
_entity_poly.pdbx_strand_id
1 'polypeptide(L)'
;MKKFGRQIGFCSCLWLLTQPAWATCPAEFRMPYNSSWLPYVKVTGQQVSGTDIEFIRAVVSAVGSRLKLEPLPESRALQYLAAGQVDLLFAASHTQERAQYAWFTTGYRQEKTVLVVHPEVLRKYPDLKTLEGFITQASRKLVGAFNPKGYYGELFEQLKLQPLVKQRTLAIFDPAQRLDLVLSQRADYTVVDQTAHHTFVKQHPQYRELVELPFVLLQADVHLMLSKATVSQACLAKLDQAIRGRLAAQ
;
A
#
# COMPACT_ATOMS: atom_id res chain seq x y z
N MET A 1 18.86 60.84 62.16
CA MET A 1 19.56 60.52 60.91
C MET A 1 19.21 59.06 60.58
N LYS A 2 18.28 58.84 59.65
CA LYS A 2 17.81 57.45 59.25
C LYS A 2 18.49 57.16 57.92
N LYS A 3 19.29 56.03 57.90
CA LYS A 3 19.91 55.53 56.69
C LYS A 3 18.89 54.57 55.97
N PHE A 4 18.51 54.94 54.73
CA PHE A 4 17.73 54.12 53.87
C PHE A 4 18.67 53.12 53.11
N GLY A 5 18.54 51.82 53.38
CA GLY A 5 19.18 50.74 52.64
C GLY A 5 18.36 50.40 51.40
N ARG A 6 18.96 50.55 50.22
CA ARG A 6 18.38 50.21 48.89
C ARG A 6 18.70 48.76 48.59
N GLN A 7 17.68 47.88 48.69
CA GLN A 7 17.79 46.50 48.24
C GLN A 7 17.65 46.46 46.72
N ILE A 8 18.70 45.99 46.05
CA ILE A 8 18.69 45.68 44.60
C ILE A 8 18.23 44.26 44.44
N GLY A 9 16.98 44.05 43.99
CA GLY A 9 16.44 42.76 43.61
C GLY A 9 17.04 42.26 42.32
N PHE A 10 17.82 41.19 42.39
CA PHE A 10 18.36 40.49 41.24
C PHE A 10 17.23 39.63 40.64
N CYS A 11 16.60 40.10 39.54
CA CYS A 11 15.61 39.32 38.80
C CYS A 11 16.35 38.31 37.89
N SER A 12 16.52 37.09 38.38
CA SER A 12 17.05 35.95 37.56
C SER A 12 16.00 35.52 36.55
N CYS A 13 16.09 36.04 35.33
CA CYS A 13 15.36 35.49 34.19
C CYS A 13 15.91 34.11 33.85
N LEU A 14 15.19 33.06 34.29
CA LEU A 14 15.42 31.69 33.84
C LEU A 14 15.00 31.60 32.36
N TRP A 15 15.97 31.69 31.46
CA TRP A 15 15.77 31.33 30.06
C TRP A 15 15.56 29.80 29.99
N LEU A 16 14.31 29.38 29.91
CA LEU A 16 13.96 28.01 29.49
C LEU A 16 14.42 27.86 28.05
N LEU A 17 15.58 27.24 27.86
CA LEU A 17 16.04 26.73 26.57
C LEU A 17 15.07 25.64 26.16
N THR A 18 14.01 26.00 25.44
CA THR A 18 13.22 25.05 24.68
C THR A 18 14.13 24.47 23.61
N GLN A 19 14.76 23.35 23.90
CA GLN A 19 15.45 22.58 22.86
C GLN A 19 14.43 22.25 21.79
N PRO A 20 14.69 22.55 20.50
CA PRO A 20 13.82 22.08 19.44
C PRO A 20 13.78 20.56 19.58
N ALA A 21 12.61 20.02 19.84
CA ALA A 21 12.38 18.58 19.76
C ALA A 21 12.71 18.20 18.32
N TRP A 22 13.93 17.74 18.09
CA TRP A 22 14.34 17.16 16.81
C TRP A 22 13.33 16.05 16.56
N ALA A 23 12.47 16.26 15.56
CA ALA A 23 11.40 15.34 15.25
C ALA A 23 12.03 14.00 14.88
N THR A 24 12.17 13.13 15.86
CA THR A 24 12.70 11.78 15.69
C THR A 24 11.61 10.93 15.07
N CYS A 25 12.01 9.91 14.29
CA CYS A 25 11.07 8.88 13.89
C CYS A 25 10.56 8.12 15.13
N PRO A 26 9.39 7.49 15.07
CA PRO A 26 8.93 6.58 16.12
C PRO A 26 10.00 5.53 16.41
N ALA A 27 10.22 5.18 17.68
CA ALA A 27 11.19 4.13 18.05
C ALA A 27 10.81 2.77 17.41
N GLU A 28 9.52 2.58 17.15
CA GLU A 28 8.95 1.38 16.52
C GLU A 28 7.86 1.80 15.54
N PHE A 29 7.93 1.31 14.29
CA PHE A 29 6.88 1.44 13.28
C PHE A 29 5.98 0.22 13.30
N ARG A 30 4.68 0.41 13.52
CA ARG A 30 3.66 -0.62 13.41
C ARG A 30 3.20 -0.72 11.96
N MET A 31 3.40 -1.87 11.35
CA MET A 31 2.98 -2.16 9.97
C MET A 31 2.10 -3.40 9.93
N PRO A 32 0.87 -3.30 9.40
CA PRO A 32 0.00 -4.44 9.29
C PRO A 32 0.41 -5.37 8.13
N TYR A 33 0.09 -6.66 8.32
CA TYR A 33 0.08 -7.66 7.26
C TYR A 33 -1.19 -8.50 7.38
N ASN A 34 -1.60 -9.16 6.28
CA ASN A 34 -2.77 -10.03 6.27
C ASN A 34 -2.42 -11.44 5.77
N SER A 35 -2.17 -11.57 4.48
CA SER A 35 -1.88 -12.83 3.81
C SER A 35 -0.58 -12.74 3.01
N SER A 36 -0.15 -13.88 2.45
CA SER A 36 0.99 -13.89 1.54
C SER A 36 0.65 -13.19 0.23
N TRP A 37 1.59 -12.39 -0.24
CA TRP A 37 1.55 -11.71 -1.53
C TRP A 37 2.95 -11.77 -2.16
N LEU A 38 3.25 -12.94 -2.70
CA LEU A 38 4.58 -13.24 -3.21
C LEU A 38 4.92 -12.45 -4.49
N PRO A 39 6.19 -12.03 -4.64
CA PRO A 39 7.35 -12.26 -3.80
C PRO A 39 7.49 -11.27 -2.63
N TYR A 40 6.59 -10.31 -2.50
CA TYR A 40 6.70 -9.13 -1.63
C TYR A 40 6.51 -9.47 -0.16
N VAL A 41 5.50 -10.28 0.13
CA VAL A 41 5.17 -10.75 1.49
C VAL A 41 4.96 -12.26 1.48
N LYS A 42 5.66 -12.97 2.34
CA LYS A 42 5.49 -14.40 2.62
C LYS A 42 5.15 -14.58 4.10
N VAL A 43 4.00 -15.16 4.37
CA VAL A 43 3.56 -15.50 5.73
C VAL A 43 3.69 -17.01 5.91
N THR A 44 4.44 -17.45 6.93
CA THR A 44 4.64 -18.87 7.26
C THR A 44 4.50 -18.99 8.79
N GLY A 45 3.33 -19.40 9.25
CA GLY A 45 3.01 -19.37 10.67
C GLY A 45 3.07 -17.92 11.22
N GLN A 46 3.95 -17.69 12.18
CA GLN A 46 4.18 -16.34 12.76
C GLN A 46 5.32 -15.58 12.08
N GLN A 47 6.01 -16.20 11.13
CA GLN A 47 7.11 -15.54 10.41
C GLN A 47 6.58 -14.81 9.18
N VAL A 48 7.01 -13.55 9.02
CA VAL A 48 6.70 -12.72 7.88
C VAL A 48 8.01 -12.26 7.24
N SER A 49 8.18 -12.58 5.97
CA SER A 49 9.36 -12.29 5.15
C SER A 49 8.93 -11.84 3.76
N GLY A 50 9.87 -11.65 2.85
CA GLY A 50 9.61 -11.25 1.46
C GLY A 50 10.33 -9.96 1.10
N THR A 51 10.41 -9.69 -0.20
CA THR A 51 11.25 -8.59 -0.72
C THR A 51 10.87 -7.23 -0.15
N ASP A 52 9.57 -6.92 -0.03
CA ASP A 52 9.12 -5.65 0.55
C ASP A 52 9.37 -5.62 2.07
N ILE A 53 9.14 -6.73 2.78
CA ILE A 53 9.38 -6.81 4.22
C ILE A 53 10.85 -6.56 4.55
N GLU A 54 11.76 -7.18 3.80
CA GLU A 54 13.21 -7.04 4.01
C GLU A 54 13.68 -5.63 3.66
N PHE A 55 13.18 -5.06 2.55
CA PHE A 55 13.47 -3.69 2.15
C PHE A 55 13.02 -2.69 3.23
N ILE A 56 11.77 -2.79 3.69
CA ILE A 56 11.19 -1.87 4.67
C ILE A 56 11.90 -2.01 6.02
N ARG A 57 12.21 -3.22 6.45
CA ARG A 57 12.98 -3.45 7.68
C ARG A 57 14.33 -2.74 7.65
N ALA A 58 15.03 -2.81 6.52
CA ALA A 58 16.31 -2.14 6.36
C ALA A 58 16.18 -0.61 6.30
N VAL A 59 15.15 -0.08 5.64
CA VAL A 59 14.86 1.37 5.59
C VAL A 59 14.51 1.91 6.98
N VAL A 60 13.65 1.23 7.72
CA VAL A 60 13.26 1.60 9.09
C VAL A 60 14.46 1.52 10.05
N SER A 61 15.30 0.50 9.92
CA SER A 61 16.53 0.35 10.72
C SER A 61 17.52 1.50 10.45
N ALA A 62 17.64 1.95 9.20
CA ALA A 62 18.56 3.04 8.83
C ALA A 62 18.18 4.39 9.48
N VAL A 63 16.95 4.57 9.92
CA VAL A 63 16.52 5.76 10.68
C VAL A 63 16.52 5.55 12.20
N GLY A 64 17.11 4.45 12.69
CA GLY A 64 17.23 4.12 14.10
C GLY A 64 15.96 3.57 14.74
N SER A 65 15.03 3.06 13.93
CA SER A 65 13.73 2.54 14.37
C SER A 65 13.65 1.01 14.19
N ARG A 66 12.63 0.39 14.80
CA ARG A 66 12.29 -1.03 14.59
C ARG A 66 11.00 -1.18 13.81
N LEU A 67 10.88 -2.24 13.04
CA LEU A 67 9.63 -2.60 12.36
C LEU A 67 8.90 -3.68 13.15
N LYS A 68 7.69 -3.36 13.61
CA LYS A 68 6.76 -4.30 14.22
C LYS A 68 5.68 -4.67 13.23
N LEU A 69 5.58 -5.96 12.94
CA LEU A 69 4.57 -6.51 12.03
C LEU A 69 3.38 -7.00 12.85
N GLU A 70 2.17 -6.58 12.47
CA GLU A 70 0.94 -6.91 13.19
C GLU A 70 -0.09 -7.51 12.23
N PRO A 71 -0.71 -8.66 12.59
CA PRO A 71 -1.78 -9.20 11.77
C PRO A 71 -3.01 -8.29 11.81
N LEU A 72 -3.48 -7.85 10.65
CA LEU A 72 -4.66 -6.99 10.54
C LEU A 72 -5.37 -7.27 9.21
N PRO A 73 -6.70 -7.41 9.22
CA PRO A 73 -7.46 -7.50 7.97
C PRO A 73 -7.21 -6.29 7.06
N GLU A 74 -6.87 -6.53 5.80
CA GLU A 74 -6.55 -5.47 4.83
C GLU A 74 -7.70 -4.45 4.70
N SER A 75 -8.94 -4.90 4.85
CA SER A 75 -10.13 -4.03 4.84
C SER A 75 -10.09 -2.90 5.88
N ARG A 76 -9.29 -3.03 6.94
CA ARG A 76 -9.14 -2.04 8.02
C ARG A 76 -7.88 -1.20 7.91
N ALA A 77 -6.89 -1.61 7.11
CA ALA A 77 -5.55 -1.02 7.09
C ALA A 77 -5.55 0.49 6.87
N LEU A 78 -6.29 1.00 5.87
CA LEU A 78 -6.37 2.44 5.58
C LEU A 78 -7.01 3.23 6.73
N GLN A 79 -8.07 2.70 7.34
CA GLN A 79 -8.74 3.33 8.48
C GLN A 79 -7.81 3.41 9.69
N TYR A 80 -7.07 2.32 9.98
CA TYR A 80 -6.13 2.26 11.10
C TYR A 80 -4.95 3.21 10.90
N LEU A 81 -4.47 3.35 9.63
CA LEU A 81 -3.44 4.34 9.32
C LEU A 81 -3.94 5.76 9.52
N ALA A 82 -5.12 6.10 9.02
CA ALA A 82 -5.70 7.43 9.19
C ALA A 82 -5.91 7.80 10.67
N ALA A 83 -6.27 6.81 11.50
CA ALA A 83 -6.44 6.98 12.95
C ALA A 83 -5.13 6.89 13.76
N GLY A 84 -3.96 6.66 13.13
CA GLY A 84 -2.68 6.51 13.82
C GLY A 84 -2.57 5.23 14.66
N GLN A 85 -3.41 4.24 14.41
CA GLN A 85 -3.34 2.92 15.07
C GLN A 85 -2.24 2.03 14.48
N VAL A 86 -1.89 2.26 13.21
CA VAL A 86 -0.66 1.78 12.56
C VAL A 86 0.08 2.97 11.97
N ASP A 87 1.39 2.83 11.76
CA ASP A 87 2.26 3.95 11.41
C ASP A 87 2.59 3.97 9.92
N LEU A 88 2.64 2.80 9.28
CA LEU A 88 2.95 2.71 7.87
C LEU A 88 2.20 1.56 7.17
N LEU A 89 1.89 1.76 5.89
CA LEU A 89 1.49 0.74 4.93
C LEU A 89 2.50 0.71 3.78
N PHE A 90 2.65 -0.44 3.15
CA PHE A 90 3.56 -0.65 2.02
C PHE A 90 2.78 -0.79 0.70
N ALA A 91 3.49 -0.77 -0.43
CA ALA A 91 2.92 -0.94 -1.78
C ALA A 91 1.72 0.00 -2.05
N ALA A 92 1.81 1.22 -1.56
CA ALA A 92 0.69 2.16 -1.65
C ALA A 92 0.82 3.05 -2.88
N SER A 93 -0.23 3.11 -3.69
CA SER A 93 -0.39 4.13 -4.72
C SER A 93 -0.69 5.48 -4.07
N HIS A 94 -0.04 6.53 -4.54
CA HIS A 94 -0.34 7.91 -4.14
C HIS A 94 -1.67 8.34 -4.75
N THR A 95 -2.60 8.82 -3.92
CA THR A 95 -3.84 9.47 -4.36
C THR A 95 -4.09 10.74 -3.54
N GLN A 96 -4.83 11.71 -4.11
CA GLN A 96 -5.18 12.95 -3.40
C GLN A 96 -5.99 12.68 -2.13
N GLU A 97 -6.91 11.71 -2.18
CA GLU A 97 -7.70 11.31 -1.02
C GLU A 97 -6.80 10.82 0.12
N ARG A 98 -5.90 9.89 -0.18
CA ARG A 98 -4.97 9.32 0.82
C ARG A 98 -3.98 10.36 1.34
N ALA A 99 -3.55 11.30 0.49
CA ALA A 99 -2.64 12.39 0.86
C ALA A 99 -3.23 13.36 1.90
N GLN A 100 -4.53 13.35 2.15
CA GLN A 100 -5.14 14.14 3.21
C GLN A 100 -4.70 13.68 4.60
N TYR A 101 -4.57 12.36 4.83
CA TYR A 101 -4.25 11.78 6.14
C TYR A 101 -2.91 11.04 6.20
N ALA A 102 -2.21 10.91 5.07
CA ALA A 102 -0.93 10.22 5.03
C ALA A 102 0.14 11.01 4.26
N TRP A 103 1.41 10.75 4.63
CA TRP A 103 2.58 11.09 3.83
C TRP A 103 2.92 9.91 2.92
N PHE A 104 3.55 10.20 1.78
CA PHE A 104 4.07 9.19 0.87
C PHE A 104 5.58 9.40 0.72
N THR A 105 6.35 8.33 0.85
CA THR A 105 7.79 8.37 0.59
C THR A 105 8.08 8.49 -0.91
N THR A 106 9.35 8.69 -1.26
CA THR A 106 9.86 8.35 -2.60
C THR A 106 9.41 6.93 -2.97
N GLY A 107 9.07 6.69 -4.25
CA GLY A 107 8.76 5.37 -4.76
C GLY A 107 9.93 4.41 -4.55
N TYR A 108 9.64 3.17 -4.12
CA TYR A 108 10.70 2.19 -3.85
C TYR A 108 10.72 1.01 -4.80
N ARG A 109 9.66 0.76 -5.55
CA ARG A 109 9.57 -0.17 -6.68
C ARG A 109 8.43 0.20 -7.61
N GLN A 110 8.41 -0.38 -8.80
CA GLN A 110 7.28 -0.26 -9.72
C GLN A 110 6.34 -1.44 -9.61
N GLU A 111 5.06 -1.18 -9.80
CA GLU A 111 4.02 -2.18 -10.03
C GLU A 111 3.43 -2.04 -11.43
N LYS A 112 3.08 -3.19 -12.03
CA LYS A 112 2.24 -3.29 -13.21
C LYS A 112 0.96 -3.99 -12.84
N THR A 113 -0.14 -3.27 -12.92
CA THR A 113 -1.48 -3.81 -12.66
C THR A 113 -2.07 -4.33 -13.96
N VAL A 114 -2.43 -5.59 -13.98
CA VAL A 114 -3.02 -6.28 -15.13
C VAL A 114 -4.32 -6.98 -14.76
N LEU A 115 -5.06 -7.39 -15.79
CA LEU A 115 -6.29 -8.17 -15.64
C LEU A 115 -6.04 -9.63 -15.97
N VAL A 116 -6.64 -10.50 -15.19
CA VAL A 116 -6.61 -11.96 -15.40
C VAL A 116 -8.03 -12.48 -15.54
N VAL A 117 -8.26 -13.30 -16.55
CA VAL A 117 -9.56 -13.90 -16.91
C VAL A 117 -9.43 -15.40 -17.13
N HIS A 118 -10.54 -16.12 -17.03
CA HIS A 118 -10.60 -17.51 -17.50
C HIS A 118 -10.66 -17.56 -19.05
N PRO A 119 -10.05 -18.53 -19.75
CA PRO A 119 -10.08 -18.64 -21.21
C PRO A 119 -11.49 -18.65 -21.79
N GLU A 120 -12.47 -19.25 -21.11
CA GLU A 120 -13.86 -19.27 -21.53
C GLU A 120 -14.47 -17.87 -21.62
N VAL A 121 -14.12 -16.98 -20.68
CA VAL A 121 -14.58 -15.60 -20.69
C VAL A 121 -14.03 -14.89 -21.93
N LEU A 122 -12.76 -15.13 -22.26
CA LEU A 122 -12.12 -14.55 -23.44
C LEU A 122 -12.71 -15.11 -24.76
N ARG A 123 -13.11 -16.40 -24.78
CA ARG A 123 -13.83 -16.97 -25.94
C ARG A 123 -15.21 -16.35 -26.11
N LYS A 124 -15.92 -16.11 -25.01
CA LYS A 124 -17.26 -15.49 -25.02
C LYS A 124 -17.23 -14.01 -25.41
N TYR A 125 -16.16 -13.30 -25.01
CA TYR A 125 -15.97 -11.87 -25.23
C TYR A 125 -14.57 -11.60 -25.82
N PRO A 126 -14.35 -11.83 -27.13
CA PRO A 126 -13.05 -11.68 -27.76
C PRO A 126 -12.49 -10.25 -27.74
N ASP A 127 -13.37 -9.25 -27.62
CA ASP A 127 -13.06 -7.82 -27.51
C ASP A 127 -12.35 -7.46 -26.19
N LEU A 128 -12.36 -8.36 -25.19
CA LEU A 128 -11.58 -8.20 -23.95
C LEU A 128 -10.07 -8.07 -24.16
N LYS A 129 -9.55 -8.40 -25.34
CA LYS A 129 -8.15 -8.20 -25.72
C LYS A 129 -7.76 -6.72 -25.85
N THR A 130 -8.71 -5.81 -25.82
CA THR A 130 -8.49 -4.37 -25.81
C THR A 130 -9.02 -3.74 -24.53
N LEU A 131 -8.39 -2.66 -24.09
CA LEU A 131 -8.83 -1.91 -22.91
C LEU A 131 -10.26 -1.39 -23.08
N GLU A 132 -10.59 -0.87 -24.26
CA GLU A 132 -11.94 -0.37 -24.58
C GLU A 132 -12.99 -1.49 -24.53
N GLY A 133 -12.69 -2.64 -25.12
CA GLY A 133 -13.57 -3.81 -25.09
C GLY A 133 -13.76 -4.30 -23.65
N PHE A 134 -12.70 -4.35 -22.83
CA PHE A 134 -12.82 -4.67 -21.43
C PHE A 134 -13.73 -3.70 -20.68
N ILE A 135 -13.53 -2.39 -20.80
CA ILE A 135 -14.35 -1.37 -20.13
C ILE A 135 -15.81 -1.52 -20.55
N THR A 136 -16.06 -1.75 -21.84
CA THR A 136 -17.42 -1.95 -22.37
C THR A 136 -18.11 -3.18 -21.78
N GLN A 137 -17.43 -4.32 -21.71
CA GLN A 137 -18.02 -5.56 -21.17
C GLN A 137 -18.16 -5.52 -19.65
N ALA A 138 -17.15 -4.98 -18.94
CA ALA A 138 -17.16 -4.85 -17.50
C ALA A 138 -18.28 -3.95 -17.00
N SER A 139 -18.55 -2.82 -17.70
CA SER A 139 -19.64 -1.91 -17.33
C SER A 139 -21.05 -2.50 -17.54
N ARG A 140 -21.18 -3.60 -18.29
CA ARG A 140 -22.49 -4.17 -18.67
C ARG A 140 -22.75 -5.59 -18.10
N LYS A 141 -21.75 -6.46 -18.08
CA LYS A 141 -22.00 -7.90 -17.94
C LYS A 141 -21.07 -8.62 -16.97
N LEU A 142 -19.77 -8.24 -16.90
CA LEU A 142 -18.78 -9.04 -16.21
C LEU A 142 -18.86 -8.91 -14.68
N VAL A 143 -18.58 -10.00 -14.00
CA VAL A 143 -18.39 -10.05 -12.55
C VAL A 143 -16.93 -9.94 -12.23
N GLY A 144 -16.54 -8.90 -11.47
CA GLY A 144 -15.17 -8.68 -11.05
C GLY A 144 -14.90 -9.12 -9.62
N ALA A 145 -13.76 -9.78 -9.36
CA ALA A 145 -13.29 -10.08 -8.02
C ALA A 145 -12.02 -9.24 -7.75
N PHE A 146 -12.11 -8.21 -6.93
CA PHE A 146 -10.97 -7.34 -6.62
C PHE A 146 -11.11 -6.65 -5.26
N ASN A 147 -10.00 -6.08 -4.76
CA ASN A 147 -10.02 -5.25 -3.56
C ASN A 147 -10.66 -3.89 -3.90
N PRO A 148 -11.84 -3.54 -3.39
CA PRO A 148 -12.52 -2.29 -3.71
C PRO A 148 -11.76 -1.05 -3.21
N LYS A 149 -10.85 -1.21 -2.24
CA LYS A 149 -9.99 -0.14 -1.69
C LYS A 149 -8.64 -0.02 -2.40
N GLY A 150 -8.31 -0.94 -3.33
CA GLY A 150 -7.14 -0.84 -4.19
C GLY A 150 -7.29 0.29 -5.20
N TYR A 151 -6.19 0.93 -5.58
CA TYR A 151 -6.15 1.87 -6.69
C TYR A 151 -5.53 1.18 -7.91
N TYR A 152 -6.24 1.19 -9.03
CA TYR A 152 -5.88 0.44 -10.24
C TYR A 152 -5.76 1.32 -11.49
N GLY A 153 -5.59 2.62 -11.29
CA GLY A 153 -5.54 3.62 -12.36
C GLY A 153 -6.88 4.31 -12.60
N GLU A 154 -6.81 5.53 -13.11
CA GLU A 154 -7.96 6.45 -13.23
C GLU A 154 -9.17 5.82 -13.94
N LEU A 155 -8.92 5.16 -15.08
CA LEU A 155 -10.00 4.52 -15.86
C LEU A 155 -10.72 3.42 -15.06
N PHE A 156 -9.97 2.62 -14.31
CA PHE A 156 -10.59 1.57 -13.50
C PHE A 156 -11.30 2.15 -12.27
N GLU A 157 -10.79 3.24 -11.70
CA GLU A 157 -11.48 3.94 -10.60
C GLU A 157 -12.82 4.49 -11.07
N GLN A 158 -12.89 5.09 -12.27
CA GLN A 158 -14.16 5.54 -12.87
C GLN A 158 -15.10 4.36 -13.14
N LEU A 159 -14.57 3.22 -13.62
CA LEU A 159 -15.36 2.01 -13.83
C LEU A 159 -15.98 1.50 -12.51
N LYS A 160 -15.22 1.50 -11.41
CA LYS A 160 -15.71 1.11 -10.08
C LYS A 160 -16.88 1.94 -9.58
N LEU A 161 -17.03 3.19 -10.04
CA LEU A 161 -18.13 4.08 -9.62
C LEU A 161 -19.47 3.72 -10.28
N GLN A 162 -19.47 2.98 -11.38
CA GLN A 162 -20.69 2.63 -12.10
C GLN A 162 -21.58 1.69 -11.29
N PRO A 163 -22.91 1.93 -11.19
CA PRO A 163 -23.82 1.15 -10.37
C PRO A 163 -23.82 -0.36 -10.69
N LEU A 164 -23.82 -0.72 -11.98
CA LEU A 164 -23.79 -2.12 -12.41
C LEU A 164 -22.49 -2.83 -12.05
N VAL A 165 -21.35 -2.11 -12.12
CA VAL A 165 -20.05 -2.67 -11.70
C VAL A 165 -20.04 -2.90 -10.20
N LYS A 166 -20.52 -1.93 -9.41
CA LYS A 166 -20.65 -2.10 -7.94
C LYS A 166 -21.48 -3.32 -7.57
N GLN A 167 -22.61 -3.54 -8.24
CA GLN A 167 -23.49 -4.69 -7.99
C GLN A 167 -22.83 -6.04 -8.35
N ARG A 168 -21.91 -6.05 -9.32
CA ARG A 168 -21.23 -7.24 -9.83
C ARG A 168 -19.80 -7.37 -9.31
N THR A 169 -19.42 -6.59 -8.32
CA THR A 169 -18.10 -6.68 -7.68
C THR A 169 -18.15 -7.60 -6.48
N LEU A 170 -17.35 -8.65 -6.52
CA LEU A 170 -17.00 -9.45 -5.35
C LEU A 170 -15.85 -8.78 -4.64
N ALA A 171 -16.12 -8.19 -3.47
CA ALA A 171 -15.15 -7.47 -2.67
C ALA A 171 -14.22 -8.46 -1.95
N ILE A 172 -13.16 -8.89 -2.60
CA ILE A 172 -12.20 -9.89 -2.11
C ILE A 172 -10.84 -9.23 -1.92
N PHE A 173 -10.34 -9.25 -0.69
CA PHE A 173 -9.04 -8.66 -0.34
C PHE A 173 -7.89 -9.62 -0.59
N ASP A 174 -8.05 -10.91 -0.31
CA ASP A 174 -7.01 -11.92 -0.50
C ASP A 174 -6.76 -12.21 -1.99
N PRO A 175 -5.50 -12.07 -2.48
CA PRO A 175 -5.16 -12.28 -3.89
C PRO A 175 -5.40 -13.71 -4.38
N ALA A 176 -5.13 -14.73 -3.54
CA ALA A 176 -5.31 -16.13 -3.92
C ALA A 176 -6.79 -16.46 -4.10
N GLN A 177 -7.65 -16.01 -3.17
CA GLN A 177 -9.10 -16.18 -3.28
C GLN A 177 -9.68 -15.53 -4.55
N ARG A 178 -9.11 -14.38 -4.98
CA ARG A 178 -9.55 -13.75 -6.24
C ARG A 178 -9.26 -14.63 -7.45
N LEU A 179 -8.07 -15.22 -7.50
CA LEU A 179 -7.70 -16.14 -8.58
C LEU A 179 -8.55 -17.42 -8.55
N ASP A 180 -8.87 -17.96 -7.36
CA ASP A 180 -9.79 -19.10 -7.20
C ASP A 180 -11.18 -18.82 -7.78
N LEU A 181 -11.69 -17.60 -7.56
CA LEU A 181 -13.00 -17.21 -8.10
C LEU A 181 -12.98 -17.13 -9.63
N VAL A 182 -11.89 -16.67 -10.23
CA VAL A 182 -11.74 -16.64 -11.69
C VAL A 182 -11.54 -18.04 -12.24
N LEU A 183 -10.70 -18.87 -11.61
CA LEU A 183 -10.45 -20.26 -12.00
C LEU A 183 -11.73 -21.09 -11.96
N SER A 184 -12.56 -20.92 -10.93
CA SER A 184 -13.86 -21.59 -10.78
C SER A 184 -14.99 -20.92 -11.57
N GLN A 185 -14.70 -19.90 -12.39
CA GLN A 185 -15.66 -19.13 -13.20
C GLN A 185 -16.80 -18.49 -12.37
N ARG A 186 -16.56 -18.24 -11.07
CA ARG A 186 -17.48 -17.50 -10.20
C ARG A 186 -17.25 -15.98 -10.30
N ALA A 187 -16.11 -15.57 -10.83
CA ALA A 187 -15.84 -14.23 -11.31
C ALA A 187 -15.30 -14.32 -12.74
N ASP A 188 -15.59 -13.32 -13.56
CA ASP A 188 -15.11 -13.26 -14.94
C ASP A 188 -13.68 -12.74 -15.01
N TYR A 189 -13.30 -11.83 -14.09
CA TYR A 189 -11.96 -11.22 -14.06
C TYR A 189 -11.51 -10.88 -12.64
N THR A 190 -10.19 -10.77 -12.49
CA THR A 190 -9.56 -10.15 -11.32
C THR A 190 -8.46 -9.18 -11.74
N VAL A 191 -8.12 -8.28 -10.82
CA VAL A 191 -7.01 -7.31 -10.96
C VAL A 191 -5.84 -7.77 -10.10
N VAL A 192 -4.65 -7.85 -10.67
CA VAL A 192 -3.45 -8.35 -10.00
C VAL A 192 -2.23 -7.48 -10.32
N ASP A 193 -1.24 -7.48 -9.43
CA ASP A 193 0.13 -7.11 -9.80
C ASP A 193 0.75 -8.23 -10.64
N GLN A 194 1.33 -7.87 -11.77
CA GLN A 194 1.86 -8.82 -12.76
C GLN A 194 2.97 -9.71 -12.18
N THR A 195 3.90 -9.13 -11.42
CA THR A 195 5.01 -9.89 -10.81
C THR A 195 4.52 -10.86 -9.77
N ALA A 196 3.56 -10.43 -8.94
CA ALA A 196 2.94 -11.30 -7.94
C ALA A 196 2.16 -12.44 -8.60
N HIS A 197 1.40 -12.14 -9.66
CA HIS A 197 0.67 -13.16 -10.43
C HIS A 197 1.62 -14.21 -11.04
N HIS A 198 2.66 -13.77 -11.72
CA HIS A 198 3.65 -14.69 -12.32
C HIS A 198 4.36 -15.55 -11.26
N THR A 199 4.68 -14.96 -10.10
CA THR A 199 5.30 -15.69 -8.98
C THR A 199 4.34 -16.72 -8.40
N PHE A 200 3.07 -16.35 -8.24
CA PHE A 200 2.03 -17.23 -7.73
C PHE A 200 1.77 -18.41 -8.65
N VAL A 201 1.62 -18.17 -9.95
CA VAL A 201 1.39 -19.21 -10.97
C VAL A 201 2.56 -20.21 -11.06
N LYS A 202 3.81 -19.76 -10.86
CA LYS A 202 4.97 -20.66 -10.80
C LYS A 202 4.86 -21.67 -9.66
N GLN A 203 4.31 -21.28 -8.53
CA GLN A 203 4.16 -22.12 -7.33
C GLN A 203 2.87 -22.93 -7.33
N HIS A 204 1.87 -22.51 -8.09
CA HIS A 204 0.53 -23.10 -8.15
C HIS A 204 0.12 -23.39 -9.59
N PRO A 205 0.57 -24.53 -10.16
CA PRO A 205 0.40 -24.86 -11.59
C PRO A 205 -1.05 -24.86 -12.11
N GLN A 206 -2.04 -25.06 -11.23
CA GLN A 206 -3.46 -25.05 -11.59
C GLN A 206 -3.94 -23.70 -12.14
N TYR A 207 -3.26 -22.61 -11.84
CA TYR A 207 -3.64 -21.27 -12.34
C TYR A 207 -2.97 -20.92 -13.70
N ARG A 208 -2.18 -21.83 -14.29
CA ARG A 208 -1.54 -21.60 -15.59
C ARG A 208 -2.51 -21.47 -16.75
N GLU A 209 -3.74 -21.96 -16.58
CA GLU A 209 -4.77 -21.81 -17.60
C GLU A 209 -5.37 -20.40 -17.64
N LEU A 210 -5.24 -19.63 -16.56
CA LEU A 210 -5.74 -18.25 -16.53
C LEU A 210 -4.94 -17.37 -17.48
N VAL A 211 -5.64 -16.49 -18.17
CA VAL A 211 -5.08 -15.63 -19.21
C VAL A 211 -4.95 -14.21 -18.70
N GLU A 212 -3.73 -13.68 -18.78
CA GLU A 212 -3.46 -12.25 -18.59
C GLU A 212 -3.86 -11.49 -19.86
N LEU A 213 -4.67 -10.44 -19.72
CA LEU A 213 -5.06 -9.61 -20.86
C LEU A 213 -3.86 -8.79 -21.37
N PRO A 214 -3.74 -8.54 -22.69
CA PRO A 214 -2.53 -8.01 -23.31
C PRO A 214 -2.38 -6.49 -23.18
N PHE A 215 -2.84 -5.91 -22.09
CA PHE A 215 -2.68 -4.49 -21.75
C PHE A 215 -2.49 -4.26 -20.26
N VAL A 216 -1.85 -3.17 -19.92
CA VAL A 216 -1.59 -2.76 -18.54
C VAL A 216 -2.64 -1.70 -18.13
N LEU A 217 -3.30 -1.91 -16.98
CA LEU A 217 -4.22 -0.90 -16.41
C LEU A 217 -3.47 0.27 -15.80
N LEU A 218 -2.40 -0.04 -15.07
CA LEU A 218 -1.57 0.94 -14.37
C LEU A 218 -0.13 0.43 -14.32
N GLN A 219 0.81 1.30 -14.62
CA GLN A 219 2.22 1.12 -14.30
C GLN A 219 2.66 2.35 -13.52
N ALA A 220 3.01 2.18 -12.26
CA ALA A 220 3.36 3.28 -11.37
C ALA A 220 4.31 2.84 -10.27
N ASP A 221 5.00 3.81 -9.70
CA ASP A 221 5.76 3.60 -8.48
C ASP A 221 4.82 3.38 -7.30
N VAL A 222 5.22 2.51 -6.39
CA VAL A 222 4.57 2.33 -5.09
C VAL A 222 5.44 2.87 -3.98
N HIS A 223 4.79 3.30 -2.92
CA HIS A 223 5.35 4.08 -1.84
C HIS A 223 5.11 3.41 -0.49
N LEU A 224 5.90 3.78 0.51
CA LEU A 224 5.48 3.64 1.89
C LEU A 224 4.52 4.80 2.20
N MET A 225 3.37 4.47 2.74
CA MET A 225 2.32 5.40 3.14
C MET A 225 2.34 5.51 4.66
N LEU A 226 2.61 6.71 5.18
CA LEU A 226 2.90 6.97 6.59
C LEU A 226 1.77 7.77 7.22
N SER A 227 1.29 7.38 8.40
CA SER A 227 0.25 8.11 9.12
C SER A 227 0.72 9.51 9.51
N LYS A 228 -0.01 10.55 9.11
CA LYS A 228 0.24 11.93 9.57
C LYS A 228 0.00 12.11 11.07
N ALA A 229 -0.79 11.22 11.69
CA ALA A 229 -1.09 11.27 13.12
C ALA A 229 0.11 10.83 13.98
N THR A 230 1.02 10.00 13.46
CA THR A 230 2.12 9.42 14.24
C THR A 230 3.50 9.66 13.66
N VAL A 231 3.60 10.01 12.38
CA VAL A 231 4.87 10.20 11.68
C VAL A 231 5.01 11.65 11.24
N SER A 232 6.09 12.32 11.66
CA SER A 232 6.38 13.70 11.29
C SER A 232 6.95 13.82 9.88
N GLN A 233 6.83 15.01 9.29
CA GLN A 233 7.44 15.32 8.00
C GLN A 233 8.98 15.23 8.03
N ALA A 234 9.59 15.52 9.17
CA ALA A 234 11.04 15.35 9.35
C ALA A 234 11.45 13.86 9.32
N CYS A 235 10.61 12.97 9.86
CA CYS A 235 10.84 11.53 9.77
C CYS A 235 10.64 11.02 8.34
N LEU A 236 9.63 11.52 7.61
CA LEU A 236 9.45 11.24 6.18
C LEU A 236 10.73 11.54 5.39
N ALA A 237 11.34 12.73 5.59
CA ALA A 237 12.56 13.10 4.88
C ALA A 237 13.74 12.14 5.16
N LYS A 238 13.86 11.63 6.40
CA LYS A 238 14.89 10.62 6.75
C LYS A 238 14.62 9.28 6.06
N LEU A 239 13.36 8.82 6.04
CA LEU A 239 12.96 7.60 5.33
C LEU A 239 13.22 7.72 3.83
N ASP A 240 12.91 8.87 3.22
CA ASP A 240 13.19 9.14 1.81
C ASP A 240 14.69 9.08 1.49
N GLN A 241 15.52 9.63 2.36
CA GLN A 241 16.98 9.52 2.21
C GLN A 241 17.44 8.07 2.31
N ALA A 242 16.93 7.31 3.26
CA ALA A 242 17.25 5.88 3.42
C ALA A 242 16.81 5.05 2.20
N ILE A 243 15.62 5.31 1.66
CA ILE A 243 15.12 4.66 0.44
C ILE A 243 16.05 4.96 -0.74
N ARG A 244 16.34 6.24 -1.03
CA ARG A 244 17.24 6.63 -2.14
C ARG A 244 18.63 6.02 -2.01
N GLY A 245 19.22 6.03 -0.80
CA GLY A 245 20.51 5.41 -0.57
C GLY A 245 20.51 3.90 -0.85
N ARG A 246 19.42 3.22 -0.50
CA ARG A 246 19.29 1.78 -0.73
C ARG A 246 19.04 1.42 -2.20
N LEU A 247 18.27 2.22 -2.93
CA LEU A 247 18.05 2.03 -4.36
C LEU A 247 19.32 2.28 -5.17
N ALA A 248 20.15 3.23 -4.78
CA ALA A 248 21.43 3.52 -5.43
C ALA A 248 22.51 2.42 -5.20
N ALA A 249 22.30 1.53 -4.21
CA ALA A 249 23.23 0.45 -3.87
C ALA A 249 22.83 -0.92 -4.49
N GLN A 250 21.73 -0.98 -5.23
CA GLN A 250 21.24 -2.16 -5.98
C GLN A 250 21.75 -2.13 -7.43
#